data_d336e670d7cb849bb50e374a83dad470
#
_entry.id   d336e670d7cb849bb50e374a83dad470
#
_cell.length_a   1.000
_cell.length_b   1.000
_cell.length_c   1.000
_cell.angle_alpha   90.00
_cell.angle_beta   90.00
_cell.angle_gamma   90.00
#
_symmetry.space_group_name_H-M   'P 1'
#
loop_
_entity.id
_entity.type
_entity.pdbx_description
1 polymer ?
#
loop_
_entity_poly.entity_id
_entity_poly.type
_entity_poly.pdbx_seq_one_letter_code
_entity_poly.pdbx_strand_id
1 'polypeptide(L)'
;MTDSGPKPPTTPPEFEGFRYRSLLRNYTTLSGLALAGIALANIIVLAIIDVTSDRPNPYTGLLAYMVLPAFLAVGLILAAAGIWRERHRRLVAVSGDPMQVKIDLAHPTHQSRLIAFISIVVVFVLLSAFGSYRAYEFTDSTTFCGELCHSVMHPEAMAHDHSAHARVGCVECHVGSGASWYVKSKLSGTRQVVKTVLNTYPRPIETPVANLRPAAQTCEQCHWPRNFWGAQLKVFNHFSSDEANTPRQVRLLIKTGGGDPDNGQATAGIHWHMNIANKVEYRSDAKRQAISWVRLTDPRGNVTEYTASGGDLGANDTIAVRRMDCVDCHNRPTHKYNPPDHSVDQAMAANRISPTLPFAKQQGVQVLTAEYKTTGEALEAIATKIPAFYKTKYPEAAKDRKGDIESMVSELQRIYRENIFPEMHVDWRTHPDNVGHYYYNGCFRCHDGNHKSAEGKVITKDCNSCHTVLNQEEGVLPAIVVNVALGFKHPVELGDLTSVNCSDCHNGGVGP
;
A
#
# COMPACT_ATOMS: atom_id res chain seq x y z
N MET A 1 16.24 106.92 -25.02
CA MET A 1 14.80 106.54 -24.90
C MET A 1 14.60 105.39 -25.86
N THR A 2 14.69 104.19 -25.45
CA THR A 2 14.07 103.00 -26.08
C THR A 2 14.04 101.91 -25.01
N ASP A 3 12.88 101.67 -24.56
CA ASP A 3 12.47 100.65 -23.62
C ASP A 3 12.56 99.29 -24.30
N SER A 4 13.29 98.37 -23.69
CA SER A 4 13.35 97.00 -24.12
C SER A 4 12.96 96.05 -22.93
N GLY A 5 11.64 95.87 -22.83
CA GLY A 5 11.08 94.90 -21.88
C GLY A 5 11.54 93.48 -22.18
N PRO A 6 11.57 92.61 -21.18
CA PRO A 6 12.03 91.24 -21.32
C PRO A 6 11.02 90.39 -22.07
N LYS A 7 11.50 89.64 -23.06
CA LYS A 7 10.72 88.63 -23.80
C LYS A 7 10.25 87.50 -22.87
N PRO A 8 8.99 87.01 -22.97
CA PRO A 8 8.55 85.84 -22.21
C PRO A 8 9.20 84.52 -22.71
N PRO A 9 9.49 83.53 -21.86
CA PRO A 9 10.03 82.25 -22.27
C PRO A 9 8.96 81.45 -23.02
N THR A 10 9.24 81.18 -24.28
CA THR A 10 8.47 80.29 -25.12
C THR A 10 9.15 78.92 -25.08
N THR A 11 8.63 78.01 -24.30
CA THR A 11 8.44 76.62 -24.60
C THR A 11 7.82 75.92 -23.38
N PRO A 12 6.69 75.19 -23.52
CA PRO A 12 6.23 74.32 -22.45
C PRO A 12 7.20 73.17 -22.25
N PRO A 13 7.37 72.64 -21.02
CA PRO A 13 8.23 71.48 -20.81
C PRO A 13 7.68 70.30 -21.63
N GLU A 14 8.52 69.80 -22.54
CA GLU A 14 8.29 68.53 -23.21
C GLU A 14 8.07 67.46 -22.13
N PHE A 15 6.89 66.93 -22.06
CA PHE A 15 6.57 65.68 -21.35
C PHE A 15 7.38 64.57 -22.03
N GLU A 16 8.65 64.32 -21.58
CA GLU A 16 9.40 63.10 -21.96
C GLU A 16 8.55 61.93 -21.62
N GLY A 17 8.03 61.25 -22.64
CA GLY A 17 7.18 60.08 -22.50
C GLY A 17 7.78 59.06 -21.55
N PHE A 18 7.01 58.65 -20.59
CA PHE A 18 7.33 57.65 -19.59
C PHE A 18 7.95 56.40 -20.28
N ARG A 19 9.29 56.26 -20.30
CA ARG A 19 9.95 55.11 -20.90
C ARG A 19 9.73 53.91 -20.01
N TYR A 20 8.71 53.08 -20.30
CA TYR A 20 8.39 51.83 -19.59
C TYR A 20 9.61 50.93 -19.40
N ARG A 21 10.56 50.90 -20.33
CA ARG A 21 11.81 50.15 -20.24
C ARG A 21 12.65 50.46 -19.00
N SER A 22 12.57 51.61 -18.43
CA SER A 22 13.32 52.02 -17.24
C SER A 22 12.70 51.49 -15.93
N LEU A 23 11.41 51.21 -15.91
CA LEU A 23 10.69 50.63 -14.76
C LEU A 23 11.05 49.16 -14.51
N LEU A 24 11.47 48.45 -15.53
CA LEU A 24 11.89 47.03 -15.45
C LEU A 24 13.32 46.83 -14.91
N ARG A 25 14.11 47.91 -14.78
CA ARG A 25 15.53 47.83 -14.45
C ARG A 25 15.85 47.99 -12.96
N ASN A 26 14.96 47.58 -12.10
CA ASN A 26 15.22 47.48 -10.65
C ASN A 26 15.42 46.05 -10.20
N TYR A 27 16.17 45.86 -9.12
CA TYR A 27 16.52 44.48 -8.62
C TYR A 27 15.29 43.65 -8.28
N THR A 28 14.25 44.22 -7.69
CA THR A 28 13.05 43.47 -7.31
C THR A 28 12.32 42.97 -8.55
N THR A 29 12.14 43.81 -9.58
CA THR A 29 11.53 43.40 -10.84
C THR A 29 12.37 42.35 -11.57
N LEU A 30 13.69 42.54 -11.62
CA LEU A 30 14.58 41.57 -12.28
C LEU A 30 14.60 40.23 -11.56
N SER A 31 14.62 40.22 -10.23
CA SER A 31 14.52 38.97 -9.44
C SER A 31 13.18 38.27 -9.66
N GLY A 32 12.08 39.01 -9.69
CA GLY A 32 10.75 38.47 -10.00
C GLY A 32 10.66 37.87 -11.41
N LEU A 33 11.20 38.56 -12.41
CA LEU A 33 11.25 38.07 -13.80
C LEU A 33 12.16 36.86 -13.94
N ALA A 34 13.29 36.82 -13.24
CA ALA A 34 14.20 35.68 -13.23
C ALA A 34 13.49 34.43 -12.63
N LEU A 35 12.82 34.57 -11.48
CA LEU A 35 12.06 33.50 -10.87
C LEU A 35 10.94 33.01 -11.79
N ALA A 36 10.18 33.91 -12.39
CA ALA A 36 9.12 33.58 -13.34
C ALA A 36 9.66 32.87 -14.59
N GLY A 37 10.78 33.35 -15.13
CA GLY A 37 11.44 32.73 -16.29
C GLY A 37 11.96 31.33 -16.00
N ILE A 38 12.58 31.12 -14.84
CA ILE A 38 13.06 29.81 -14.38
C ILE A 38 11.86 28.86 -14.22
N ALA A 39 10.80 29.29 -13.56
CA ALA A 39 9.60 28.47 -13.37
C ALA A 39 8.97 28.07 -14.72
N LEU A 40 8.82 29.03 -15.63
CA LEU A 40 8.28 28.77 -16.96
C LEU A 40 9.14 27.81 -17.79
N ALA A 41 10.47 27.96 -17.75
CA ALA A 41 11.38 27.06 -18.44
C ALA A 41 11.28 25.62 -17.92
N ASN A 42 11.19 25.45 -16.58
CA ASN A 42 10.97 24.13 -15.98
C ASN A 42 9.61 23.53 -16.35
N ILE A 43 8.53 24.34 -16.40
CA ILE A 43 7.21 23.89 -16.86
C ILE A 43 7.32 23.32 -18.29
N ILE A 44 7.98 24.04 -19.17
CA ILE A 44 8.15 23.62 -20.58
C ILE A 44 8.95 22.30 -20.66
N VAL A 45 10.07 22.21 -19.95
CA VAL A 45 10.91 21.00 -19.95
C VAL A 45 10.13 19.79 -19.43
N LEU A 46 9.42 19.93 -18.29
CA LEU A 46 8.63 18.83 -17.73
C LEU A 46 7.43 18.47 -18.61
N ALA A 47 6.79 19.44 -19.26
CA ALA A 47 5.72 19.17 -20.20
C ALA A 47 6.21 18.41 -21.45
N ILE A 48 7.41 18.73 -21.95
CA ILE A 48 8.03 17.97 -23.04
C ILE A 48 8.32 16.53 -22.59
N ILE A 49 8.88 16.33 -21.41
CA ILE A 49 9.15 14.99 -20.83
C ILE A 49 7.84 14.20 -20.71
N ASP A 50 6.77 14.83 -20.22
CA ASP A 50 5.46 14.18 -20.04
C ASP A 50 4.84 13.72 -21.37
N VAL A 51 4.94 14.55 -22.41
CA VAL A 51 4.40 14.26 -23.75
C VAL A 51 5.25 13.22 -24.50
N THR A 52 6.57 13.19 -24.29
CA THR A 52 7.48 12.28 -25.00
C THR A 52 7.68 10.95 -24.30
N SER A 53 7.17 10.78 -23.10
CA SER A 53 7.29 9.54 -22.33
C SER A 53 6.25 8.51 -22.78
N ASP A 54 6.68 7.28 -23.10
CA ASP A 54 5.78 6.15 -23.42
C ASP A 54 4.84 5.77 -22.26
N ARG A 55 5.19 6.20 -21.03
CA ARG A 55 4.36 6.06 -19.85
C ARG A 55 4.19 7.43 -19.21
N PRO A 56 3.15 8.20 -19.58
CA PRO A 56 2.91 9.52 -19.01
C PRO A 56 2.77 9.39 -17.49
N ASN A 57 3.67 10.08 -16.80
CA ASN A 57 3.72 10.05 -15.36
C ASN A 57 2.84 11.18 -14.81
N PRO A 58 1.71 10.90 -14.14
CA PRO A 58 0.79 11.92 -13.66
C PRO A 58 1.44 12.95 -12.71
N TYR A 59 2.60 12.67 -12.23
CA TYR A 59 3.33 13.50 -11.26
C TYR A 59 4.25 14.53 -11.90
N THR A 60 4.78 14.23 -13.07
CA THR A 60 5.46 15.23 -13.91
C THR A 60 4.47 16.36 -14.21
N GLY A 61 3.22 15.98 -14.52
CA GLY A 61 2.12 16.90 -14.68
C GLY A 61 1.83 17.74 -13.43
N LEU A 62 1.87 17.16 -12.24
CA LEU A 62 1.61 17.91 -11.00
C LEU A 62 2.70 18.95 -10.70
N LEU A 63 3.97 18.60 -10.88
CA LEU A 63 5.07 19.56 -10.78
C LEU A 63 4.92 20.67 -11.82
N ALA A 64 4.66 20.29 -13.09
CA ALA A 64 4.53 21.22 -14.19
C ALA A 64 3.30 22.11 -14.10
N TYR A 65 2.14 21.56 -13.65
CA TYR A 65 0.85 22.25 -13.73
C TYR A 65 0.33 22.78 -12.38
N MET A 66 0.96 22.44 -11.25
CA MET A 66 0.50 22.87 -9.94
C MET A 66 1.58 23.56 -9.10
N VAL A 67 2.76 22.96 -8.96
CA VAL A 67 3.83 23.50 -8.10
C VAL A 67 4.57 24.64 -8.80
N LEU A 68 5.08 24.41 -10.00
CA LEU A 68 5.82 25.43 -10.74
C LEU A 68 4.98 26.65 -11.14
N PRO A 69 3.69 26.53 -11.50
CA PRO A 69 2.82 27.70 -11.69
C PRO A 69 2.68 28.59 -10.45
N ALA A 70 2.76 28.02 -9.24
CA ALA A 70 2.79 28.81 -8.01
C ALA A 70 4.05 29.67 -7.92
N PHE A 71 5.24 29.13 -8.24
CA PHE A 71 6.48 29.90 -8.34
C PHE A 71 6.45 30.92 -9.48
N LEU A 72 5.86 30.58 -10.61
CA LEU A 72 5.63 31.51 -11.70
C LEU A 72 4.76 32.70 -11.25
N ALA A 73 3.66 32.43 -10.56
CA ALA A 73 2.78 33.45 -10.01
C ALA A 73 3.51 34.35 -8.99
N VAL A 74 4.26 33.76 -8.05
CA VAL A 74 5.08 34.51 -7.09
C VAL A 74 6.11 35.40 -7.81
N GLY A 75 6.80 34.87 -8.81
CA GLY A 75 7.75 35.62 -9.63
C GLY A 75 7.10 36.81 -10.34
N LEU A 76 5.92 36.61 -10.93
CA LEU A 76 5.14 37.68 -11.58
C LEU A 76 4.65 38.73 -10.58
N ILE A 77 4.21 38.31 -9.39
CA ILE A 77 3.79 39.22 -8.31
C ILE A 77 4.98 40.07 -7.84
N LEU A 78 6.15 39.45 -7.63
CA LEU A 78 7.37 40.18 -7.28
C LEU A 78 7.79 41.17 -8.37
N ALA A 79 7.71 40.77 -9.63
CA ALA A 79 7.97 41.66 -10.76
C ALA A 79 6.99 42.86 -10.79
N ALA A 80 5.70 42.59 -10.63
CA ALA A 80 4.68 43.64 -10.58
C ALA A 80 4.86 44.59 -9.38
N ALA A 81 5.18 44.02 -8.19
CA ALA A 81 5.47 44.81 -6.98
C ALA A 81 6.73 45.67 -7.15
N GLY A 82 7.74 45.17 -7.83
CA GLY A 82 8.95 45.91 -8.18
C GLY A 82 8.68 47.07 -9.11
N ILE A 83 7.84 46.89 -10.16
CA ILE A 83 7.40 47.92 -11.08
C ILE A 83 6.57 48.96 -10.33
N TRP A 84 5.62 48.53 -9.51
CA TRP A 84 4.75 49.43 -8.74
C TRP A 84 5.55 50.27 -7.75
N ARG A 85 6.48 49.64 -6.99
CA ARG A 85 7.37 50.33 -6.04
C ARG A 85 8.25 51.36 -6.74
N GLU A 86 8.82 51.02 -7.89
CA GLU A 86 9.66 51.95 -8.65
C GLU A 86 8.86 53.07 -9.23
N ARG A 87 7.65 52.81 -9.73
CA ARG A 87 6.70 53.84 -10.18
C ARG A 87 6.34 54.80 -9.04
N HIS A 88 6.02 54.27 -7.86
CA HIS A 88 5.66 55.09 -6.70
C HIS A 88 6.84 55.94 -6.21
N ARG A 89 8.05 55.37 -6.15
CA ARG A 89 9.27 56.12 -5.82
C ARG A 89 9.50 57.28 -6.77
N ARG A 90 9.28 57.11 -8.06
CA ARG A 90 9.45 58.17 -9.07
C ARG A 90 8.40 59.26 -8.98
N LEU A 91 7.19 58.92 -8.54
CA LEU A 91 6.13 59.90 -8.31
C LEU A 91 6.36 60.78 -7.07
N VAL A 92 7.04 60.24 -6.06
CA VAL A 92 7.31 60.89 -4.76
C VAL A 92 8.69 61.58 -4.73
N ALA A 93 9.65 61.13 -5.51
CA ALA A 93 11.01 61.65 -5.51
C ALA A 93 11.11 62.89 -6.43
N VAL A 94 11.23 64.08 -5.82
CA VAL A 94 11.47 65.36 -6.54
C VAL A 94 12.89 65.50 -7.06
N SER A 95 13.86 64.70 -6.60
CA SER A 95 15.21 64.69 -7.13
C SER A 95 16.00 63.46 -6.61
N GLY A 96 16.31 62.52 -7.46
CA GLY A 96 17.21 61.39 -7.18
C GLY A 96 17.32 60.50 -8.41
N ASP A 97 18.57 60.32 -8.87
CA ASP A 97 18.86 59.43 -10.02
C ASP A 97 18.38 57.99 -9.71
N PRO A 98 17.48 57.41 -10.50
CA PRO A 98 16.98 56.06 -10.20
C PRO A 98 18.14 55.08 -10.39
N MET A 99 18.36 54.22 -9.42
CA MET A 99 19.33 53.11 -9.47
C MET A 99 18.93 52.15 -10.59
N GLN A 100 19.37 52.44 -11.80
CA GLN A 100 19.05 51.68 -13.00
C GLN A 100 20.20 50.69 -13.28
N VAL A 101 19.85 49.43 -13.49
CA VAL A 101 20.78 48.47 -14.07
C VAL A 101 20.93 48.79 -15.56
N LYS A 102 21.98 49.47 -15.92
CA LYS A 102 22.33 49.72 -17.33
C LYS A 102 23.05 48.52 -17.90
N ILE A 103 22.40 47.80 -18.78
CA ILE A 103 23.04 46.69 -19.54
C ILE A 103 23.38 47.27 -20.91
N ASP A 104 24.67 47.57 -21.10
CA ASP A 104 25.18 47.98 -22.38
C ASP A 104 25.83 46.75 -23.06
N LEU A 105 25.17 46.22 -24.07
CA LEU A 105 25.60 45.05 -24.82
C LEU A 105 26.82 45.36 -25.73
N ALA A 106 27.18 46.64 -25.94
CA ALA A 106 28.42 47.00 -26.63
C ALA A 106 29.65 46.90 -25.72
N HIS A 107 29.46 46.80 -24.41
CA HIS A 107 30.57 46.75 -23.46
C HIS A 107 30.94 45.28 -23.10
N PRO A 108 32.19 44.82 -23.29
CA PRO A 108 32.59 43.43 -23.10
C PRO A 108 32.28 42.86 -21.71
N THR A 109 32.41 43.67 -20.65
CA THR A 109 32.13 43.26 -19.27
C THR A 109 30.62 43.01 -19.03
N HIS A 110 29.75 43.76 -19.70
CA HIS A 110 28.30 43.53 -19.60
C HIS A 110 27.86 42.29 -20.40
N GLN A 111 28.49 42.02 -21.55
CA GLN A 111 28.28 40.78 -22.30
C GLN A 111 28.71 39.57 -21.48
N SER A 112 29.89 39.58 -20.88
CA SER A 112 30.38 38.46 -20.05
C SER A 112 29.47 38.21 -18.85
N ARG A 113 29.00 39.27 -18.17
CA ARG A 113 28.03 39.13 -17.05
C ARG A 113 26.69 38.59 -17.50
N LEU A 114 26.19 39.00 -18.66
CA LEU A 114 24.94 38.49 -19.23
C LEU A 114 25.06 37.02 -19.61
N ILE A 115 26.17 36.64 -20.27
CA ILE A 115 26.47 35.25 -20.64
C ILE A 115 26.58 34.39 -19.36
N ALA A 116 27.34 34.84 -18.36
CA ALA A 116 27.44 34.14 -17.09
C ALA A 116 26.09 33.98 -16.41
N PHE A 117 25.25 35.03 -16.38
CA PHE A 117 23.91 34.94 -15.82
C PHE A 117 23.02 33.95 -16.58
N ILE A 118 23.01 34.00 -17.91
CA ILE A 118 22.24 33.03 -18.73
C ILE A 118 22.76 31.62 -18.50
N SER A 119 24.08 31.40 -18.47
CA SER A 119 24.67 30.10 -18.20
C SER A 119 24.24 29.54 -16.83
N ILE A 120 24.29 30.38 -15.78
CA ILE A 120 23.85 30.00 -14.44
C ILE A 120 22.36 29.62 -14.44
N VAL A 121 21.53 30.42 -15.12
CA VAL A 121 20.07 30.12 -15.24
C VAL A 121 19.83 28.79 -15.97
N VAL A 122 20.54 28.56 -17.09
CA VAL A 122 20.41 27.29 -17.84
C VAL A 122 20.84 26.11 -16.98
N VAL A 123 21.99 26.20 -16.32
CA VAL A 123 22.47 25.13 -15.42
C VAL A 123 21.47 24.91 -14.28
N PHE A 124 20.95 25.97 -13.68
CA PHE A 124 19.95 25.85 -12.61
C PHE A 124 18.65 25.19 -13.10
N VAL A 125 18.16 25.55 -14.29
CA VAL A 125 16.97 24.92 -14.90
C VAL A 125 17.20 23.42 -15.11
N LEU A 126 18.35 23.06 -15.69
CA LEU A 126 18.69 21.65 -15.94
C LEU A 126 18.81 20.86 -14.63
N LEU A 127 19.53 21.41 -13.64
CA LEU A 127 19.66 20.76 -12.32
C LEU A 127 18.32 20.66 -11.59
N SER A 128 17.50 21.70 -11.69
CA SER A 128 16.16 21.71 -11.08
C SER A 128 15.26 20.67 -11.74
N ALA A 129 15.21 20.61 -13.07
CA ALA A 129 14.40 19.63 -13.80
C ALA A 129 14.86 18.20 -13.49
N PHE A 130 16.17 17.92 -13.59
CA PHE A 130 16.73 16.62 -13.29
C PHE A 130 16.55 16.25 -11.80
N GLY A 131 16.84 17.17 -10.88
CA GLY A 131 16.69 16.96 -9.45
C GLY A 131 15.25 16.72 -9.05
N SER A 132 14.30 17.47 -9.64
CA SER A 132 12.86 17.25 -9.40
C SER A 132 12.39 15.89 -9.90
N TYR A 133 12.85 15.47 -11.08
CA TYR A 133 12.54 14.14 -11.62
C TYR A 133 13.09 13.03 -10.71
N ARG A 134 14.34 13.12 -10.29
CA ARG A 134 14.95 12.14 -9.39
C ARG A 134 14.33 12.12 -7.99
N ALA A 135 13.99 13.28 -7.45
CA ALA A 135 13.28 13.36 -6.18
C ALA A 135 11.89 12.70 -6.27
N TYR A 136 11.21 12.90 -7.39
CA TYR A 136 9.94 12.24 -7.66
C TYR A 136 10.12 10.72 -7.72
N GLU A 137 11.01 10.21 -8.59
CA GLU A 137 11.30 8.79 -8.75
C GLU A 137 11.68 8.13 -7.41
N PHE A 138 12.47 8.83 -6.58
CA PHE A 138 12.82 8.39 -5.24
C PHE A 138 11.60 8.32 -4.31
N THR A 139 10.72 9.34 -4.29
CA THR A 139 9.54 9.35 -3.41
C THR A 139 8.47 8.33 -3.79
N ASP A 140 8.57 7.73 -4.96
CA ASP A 140 7.68 6.65 -5.42
C ASP A 140 8.32 5.26 -5.28
N SER A 141 9.58 5.19 -4.87
CA SER A 141 10.29 3.91 -4.69
C SER A 141 9.83 3.15 -3.44
N THR A 142 9.98 1.82 -3.48
CA THR A 142 9.77 0.96 -2.31
C THR A 142 10.75 1.31 -1.18
N THR A 143 11.98 1.70 -1.51
CA THR A 143 12.99 2.16 -0.56
C THR A 143 12.51 3.40 0.22
N PHE A 144 11.93 4.39 -0.45
CA PHE A 144 11.36 5.55 0.23
C PHE A 144 10.23 5.16 1.18
N CYS A 145 9.27 4.35 0.71
CA CYS A 145 8.11 3.97 1.49
C CYS A 145 8.44 2.99 2.64
N GLY A 146 9.31 2.01 2.39
CA GLY A 146 9.59 0.92 3.31
C GLY A 146 10.81 1.14 4.20
N GLU A 147 11.86 1.83 3.70
CA GLU A 147 13.14 1.98 4.41
C GLU A 147 13.33 3.36 5.06
N LEU A 148 12.94 4.44 4.39
CA LEU A 148 13.07 5.78 4.99
C LEU A 148 12.15 5.95 6.20
N CYS A 149 10.94 5.38 6.13
CA CYS A 149 10.02 5.28 7.26
C CYS A 149 10.10 3.92 7.97
N HIS A 150 11.27 3.30 7.99
CA HIS A 150 11.51 1.91 8.38
C HIS A 150 10.95 1.53 9.76
N SER A 151 10.97 2.40 10.74
CA SER A 151 10.42 2.07 12.07
C SER A 151 8.90 1.86 12.06
N VAL A 152 8.19 2.60 11.20
CA VAL A 152 6.71 2.55 11.11
C VAL A 152 6.26 1.51 10.10
N MET A 153 6.93 1.47 8.93
CA MET A 153 6.51 0.66 7.77
C MET A 153 7.24 -0.68 7.70
N HIS A 154 8.14 -0.98 8.65
CA HIS A 154 8.93 -2.21 8.63
C HIS A 154 8.09 -3.50 8.53
N PRO A 155 6.98 -3.67 9.30
CA PRO A 155 6.14 -4.85 9.16
C PRO A 155 5.55 -4.98 7.76
N GLU A 156 5.03 -3.88 7.21
CA GLU A 156 4.37 -3.85 5.91
C GLU A 156 5.37 -4.07 4.76
N ALA A 157 6.55 -3.46 4.82
CA ALA A 157 7.61 -3.66 3.85
C ALA A 157 8.13 -5.10 3.87
N MET A 158 8.40 -5.65 5.05
CA MET A 158 8.85 -7.04 5.21
C MET A 158 7.82 -8.04 4.65
N ALA A 159 6.54 -7.86 4.97
CA ALA A 159 5.48 -8.71 4.45
C ALA A 159 5.33 -8.57 2.92
N HIS A 160 5.47 -7.35 2.38
CA HIS A 160 5.44 -7.10 0.95
C HIS A 160 6.57 -7.83 0.21
N ASP A 161 7.80 -7.75 0.69
CA ASP A 161 8.98 -8.35 0.07
C ASP A 161 8.89 -9.89 -0.02
N HIS A 162 8.12 -10.51 0.88
CA HIS A 162 7.86 -11.96 0.90
C HIS A 162 6.52 -12.35 0.25
N SER A 163 5.82 -11.40 -0.39
CA SER A 163 4.53 -11.63 -1.03
C SER A 163 4.65 -11.98 -2.52
N ALA A 164 3.55 -12.47 -3.09
CA ALA A 164 3.44 -12.67 -4.53
C ALA A 164 3.56 -11.36 -5.34
N HIS A 165 3.38 -10.21 -4.70
CA HIS A 165 3.45 -8.88 -5.30
C HIS A 165 4.75 -8.13 -4.96
N ALA A 166 5.80 -8.81 -4.51
CA ALA A 166 7.09 -8.20 -4.13
C ALA A 166 7.74 -7.33 -5.24
N ARG A 167 7.35 -7.54 -6.50
CA ARG A 167 7.82 -6.75 -7.66
C ARG A 167 6.89 -5.60 -8.05
N VAL A 168 5.75 -5.45 -7.38
CA VAL A 168 4.79 -4.36 -7.63
C VAL A 168 5.10 -3.24 -6.66
N GLY A 169 5.34 -2.04 -7.15
CA GLY A 169 5.67 -0.89 -6.29
C GLY A 169 4.52 -0.52 -5.35
N CYS A 170 4.84 -0.03 -4.16
CA CYS A 170 3.86 0.40 -3.16
C CYS A 170 2.84 1.41 -3.73
N VAL A 171 3.34 2.31 -4.58
CA VAL A 171 2.54 3.38 -5.19
C VAL A 171 1.48 2.87 -6.16
N GLU A 172 1.67 1.72 -6.79
CA GLU A 172 0.72 1.13 -7.75
C GLU A 172 -0.63 0.83 -7.07
N CYS A 173 -0.60 0.41 -5.80
CA CYS A 173 -1.79 0.12 -5.01
C CYS A 173 -2.23 1.31 -4.16
N HIS A 174 -1.29 2.03 -3.51
CA HIS A 174 -1.60 3.05 -2.51
C HIS A 174 -1.79 4.46 -3.10
N VAL A 175 -1.16 4.77 -4.22
CA VAL A 175 -1.27 6.08 -4.90
C VAL A 175 -2.04 5.93 -6.21
N GLY A 176 -1.56 5.07 -7.11
CA GLY A 176 -2.14 4.80 -8.41
C GLY A 176 -2.16 6.00 -9.35
N SER A 177 -2.75 5.85 -10.54
CA SER A 177 -2.86 6.89 -11.55
C SER A 177 -3.99 7.88 -11.28
N GLY A 178 -3.80 9.14 -11.65
CA GLY A 178 -4.80 10.21 -11.58
C GLY A 178 -4.48 11.31 -10.56
N ALA A 179 -4.61 12.57 -11.01
CA ALA A 179 -4.22 13.75 -10.23
C ALA A 179 -4.97 13.88 -8.88
N SER A 180 -6.26 13.52 -8.84
CA SER A 180 -7.06 13.61 -7.61
C SER A 180 -6.59 12.63 -6.53
N TRP A 181 -6.23 11.42 -6.91
CA TRP A 181 -5.70 10.40 -5.99
C TRP A 181 -4.29 10.75 -5.53
N TYR A 182 -3.48 11.29 -6.42
CA TYR A 182 -2.15 11.77 -6.07
C TYR A 182 -2.19 12.86 -5.00
N VAL A 183 -3.01 13.91 -5.21
CA VAL A 183 -3.12 15.00 -4.22
C VAL A 183 -3.56 14.46 -2.86
N LYS A 184 -4.59 13.60 -2.83
CA LYS A 184 -5.05 12.96 -1.59
C LYS A 184 -3.94 12.16 -0.91
N SER A 185 -3.18 11.37 -1.67
CA SER A 185 -2.11 10.53 -1.11
C SER A 185 -0.94 11.37 -0.60
N LYS A 186 -0.52 12.42 -1.32
CA LYS A 186 0.57 13.31 -0.87
C LYS A 186 0.18 14.12 0.37
N LEU A 187 -1.05 14.60 0.47
CA LEU A 187 -1.55 15.24 1.70
C LEU A 187 -1.60 14.25 2.87
N SER A 188 -2.08 13.04 2.64
CA SER A 188 -2.04 11.96 3.63
C SER A 188 -0.61 11.61 4.03
N GLY A 189 0.29 11.46 3.05
CA GLY A 189 1.72 11.19 3.27
C GLY A 189 2.40 12.28 4.10
N THR A 190 2.15 13.56 3.81
CA THR A 190 2.69 14.67 4.61
C THR A 190 2.24 14.57 6.08
N ARG A 191 0.96 14.26 6.32
CA ARG A 191 0.45 14.03 7.68
C ARG A 191 1.13 12.84 8.35
N GLN A 192 1.40 11.76 7.61
CA GLN A 192 2.10 10.57 8.12
C GLN A 192 3.55 10.90 8.49
N VAL A 193 4.27 11.67 7.67
CA VAL A 193 5.63 12.15 7.97
C VAL A 193 5.64 12.94 9.29
N VAL A 194 4.71 13.89 9.45
CA VAL A 194 4.60 14.68 10.70
C VAL A 194 4.35 13.75 11.90
N LYS A 195 3.41 12.79 11.79
CA LYS A 195 3.14 11.83 12.86
C LYS A 195 4.34 10.95 13.17
N THR A 196 5.12 10.56 12.17
CA THR A 196 6.34 9.76 12.34
C THR A 196 7.41 10.55 13.08
N VAL A 197 7.69 11.79 12.65
CA VAL A 197 8.67 12.67 13.33
C VAL A 197 8.29 12.96 14.78
N LEU A 198 7.00 13.17 15.04
CA LEU A 198 6.48 13.43 16.39
C LEU A 198 6.23 12.14 17.20
N ASN A 199 6.47 10.96 16.63
CA ASN A 199 6.18 9.64 17.22
C ASN A 199 4.72 9.50 17.76
N THR A 200 3.75 10.03 16.98
CA THR A 200 2.31 10.04 17.33
C THR A 200 1.47 9.12 16.44
N TYR A 201 2.09 8.25 15.69
CA TYR A 201 1.38 7.25 14.88
C TYR A 201 0.85 6.09 15.74
N PRO A 202 -0.29 5.47 15.36
CA PRO A 202 -0.85 4.35 16.11
C PRO A 202 0.01 3.08 15.95
N ARG A 203 0.05 2.26 16.98
CA ARG A 203 0.66 0.93 16.98
C ARG A 203 -0.36 -0.09 17.49
N PRO A 204 -0.86 -0.98 16.64
CA PRO A 204 -0.57 -1.15 15.21
C PRO A 204 -1.15 -0.03 14.34
N ILE A 205 -0.73 0.03 13.06
CA ILE A 205 -1.36 0.89 12.05
C ILE A 205 -2.78 0.39 11.79
N GLU A 206 -3.74 1.32 11.81
CA GLU A 206 -5.16 0.98 11.65
C GLU A 206 -5.49 0.44 10.25
N THR A 207 -6.31 -0.62 10.21
CA THR A 207 -6.86 -1.20 8.98
C THR A 207 -8.38 -1.37 9.13
N PRO A 208 -9.14 -1.31 8.03
CA PRO A 208 -8.75 -1.08 6.64
C PRO A 208 -8.33 0.36 6.36
N VAL A 209 -7.44 0.54 5.36
CA VAL A 209 -6.99 1.88 4.94
C VAL A 209 -8.17 2.67 4.37
N ALA A 210 -8.48 3.82 4.97
CA ALA A 210 -9.70 4.57 4.67
C ALA A 210 -9.78 5.11 3.21
N ASN A 211 -8.64 5.40 2.59
CA ASN A 211 -8.58 6.05 1.28
C ASN A 211 -7.90 5.18 0.20
N LEU A 212 -8.00 3.86 0.31
CA LEU A 212 -7.52 2.98 -0.73
C LEU A 212 -8.40 3.13 -1.98
N ARG A 213 -7.77 3.08 -3.16
CA ARG A 213 -8.49 3.12 -4.44
C ARG A 213 -9.41 1.90 -4.58
N PRO A 214 -10.52 2.02 -5.34
CA PRO A 214 -11.34 0.87 -5.70
C PRO A 214 -10.49 -0.22 -6.37
N ALA A 215 -10.69 -1.48 -5.99
CA ALA A 215 -9.92 -2.61 -6.51
C ALA A 215 -10.02 -2.75 -8.03
N ALA A 216 -11.19 -2.44 -8.62
CA ALA A 216 -11.36 -2.39 -10.06
C ALA A 216 -10.37 -1.45 -10.78
N GLN A 217 -9.97 -0.36 -10.13
CA GLN A 217 -9.00 0.59 -10.69
C GLN A 217 -7.53 0.21 -10.41
N THR A 218 -7.29 -0.79 -9.59
CA THR A 218 -5.95 -1.21 -9.14
C THR A 218 -5.68 -2.66 -9.58
N CYS A 219 -6.43 -3.60 -9.05
CA CYS A 219 -6.21 -5.03 -9.26
C CYS A 219 -6.53 -5.47 -10.68
N GLU A 220 -7.60 -4.92 -11.29
CA GLU A 220 -8.04 -5.31 -12.63
C GLU A 220 -7.14 -4.78 -13.76
N GLN A 221 -6.11 -3.97 -13.44
CA GLN A 221 -5.06 -3.64 -14.39
C GLN A 221 -4.22 -4.87 -14.78
N CYS A 222 -4.09 -5.85 -13.87
CA CYS A 222 -3.35 -7.08 -14.07
C CYS A 222 -4.22 -8.33 -13.92
N HIS A 223 -5.23 -8.32 -13.03
CA HIS A 223 -6.13 -9.42 -12.73
C HIS A 223 -7.51 -9.17 -13.33
N TRP A 224 -7.84 -9.86 -14.40
CA TRP A 224 -9.13 -9.69 -15.06
C TRP A 224 -10.12 -10.76 -14.58
N PRO A 225 -11.26 -10.38 -13.97
CA PRO A 225 -12.23 -11.34 -13.42
C PRO A 225 -12.75 -12.36 -14.46
N ARG A 226 -12.85 -11.98 -15.73
CA ARG A 226 -13.25 -12.88 -16.81
C ARG A 226 -12.30 -14.05 -17.01
N ASN A 227 -11.03 -13.94 -16.54
CA ASN A 227 -10.03 -14.99 -16.65
C ASN A 227 -9.98 -15.90 -15.41
N PHE A 228 -10.87 -15.72 -14.45
CA PHE A 228 -10.96 -16.58 -13.27
C PHE A 228 -11.87 -17.77 -13.56
N TRP A 229 -11.28 -18.87 -13.98
CA TRP A 229 -11.96 -20.11 -14.34
C TRP A 229 -11.20 -21.33 -13.82
N GLY A 230 -11.90 -22.46 -13.78
CA GLY A 230 -11.33 -23.71 -13.33
C GLY A 230 -11.21 -23.84 -11.81
N ALA A 231 -10.30 -24.69 -11.39
CA ALA A 231 -10.01 -24.96 -9.99
C ALA A 231 -8.50 -25.14 -9.78
N GLN A 232 -8.04 -24.87 -8.58
CA GLN A 232 -6.63 -25.00 -8.18
C GLN A 232 -6.46 -26.09 -7.16
N LEU A 233 -5.51 -27.02 -7.40
CA LEU A 233 -5.06 -27.93 -6.39
C LEU A 233 -4.22 -27.19 -5.35
N LYS A 234 -4.62 -27.27 -4.07
CA LYS A 234 -3.84 -26.79 -2.93
C LYS A 234 -3.47 -27.96 -2.04
N VAL A 235 -2.21 -27.99 -1.63
CA VAL A 235 -1.66 -29.01 -0.73
C VAL A 235 -1.22 -28.31 0.54
N PHE A 236 -1.80 -28.71 1.65
CA PHE A 236 -1.46 -28.20 2.97
C PHE A 236 -0.72 -29.32 3.72
N ASN A 237 0.52 -29.05 4.10
CA ASN A 237 1.31 -29.92 4.92
C ASN A 237 1.20 -29.44 6.37
N HIS A 238 0.88 -30.36 7.25
CA HIS A 238 0.81 -30.16 8.69
C HIS A 238 1.70 -31.18 9.40
N PHE A 239 2.23 -30.79 10.53
CA PHE A 239 2.96 -31.66 11.42
C PHE A 239 2.33 -31.60 12.80
N SER A 240 2.13 -32.76 13.42
CA SER A 240 1.60 -32.82 14.78
C SER A 240 2.65 -32.32 15.79
N SER A 241 2.17 -31.86 16.95
CA SER A 241 3.03 -31.39 18.05
C SER A 241 3.59 -32.57 18.91
N ASP A 242 3.60 -33.78 18.37
CA ASP A 242 4.14 -34.99 19.01
C ASP A 242 5.66 -35.12 18.83
N GLU A 243 6.27 -36.08 19.48
CA GLU A 243 7.71 -36.34 19.42
C GLU A 243 8.20 -36.63 18.00
N ALA A 244 7.42 -37.36 17.23
CA ALA A 244 7.74 -37.75 15.87
C ALA A 244 7.44 -36.68 14.83
N ASN A 245 6.76 -35.58 15.22
CA ASN A 245 6.23 -34.58 14.30
C ASN A 245 5.44 -35.24 13.17
N THR A 246 4.47 -36.08 13.53
CA THR A 246 3.72 -36.92 12.56
C THR A 246 3.19 -36.07 11.41
N PRO A 247 3.62 -36.34 10.17
CA PRO A 247 3.18 -35.53 9.03
C PRO A 247 1.74 -35.87 8.64
N ARG A 248 0.98 -34.81 8.25
CA ARG A 248 -0.36 -34.94 7.70
C ARG A 248 -0.47 -34.07 6.46
N GLN A 249 -1.21 -34.52 5.48
CA GLN A 249 -1.41 -33.77 4.26
C GLN A 249 -2.89 -33.65 3.91
N VAL A 250 -3.34 -32.39 3.72
CA VAL A 250 -4.69 -32.10 3.22
C VAL A 250 -4.58 -31.58 1.80
N ARG A 251 -5.29 -32.23 0.87
CA ARG A 251 -5.36 -31.80 -0.54
C ARG A 251 -6.77 -31.30 -0.86
N LEU A 252 -6.84 -30.06 -1.27
CA LEU A 252 -8.09 -29.41 -1.64
C LEU A 252 -8.07 -28.98 -3.11
N LEU A 253 -9.16 -29.26 -3.80
CA LEU A 253 -9.42 -28.65 -5.11
C LEU A 253 -10.26 -27.39 -4.87
N ILE A 254 -9.63 -26.23 -4.88
CA ILE A 254 -10.28 -24.94 -4.67
C ILE A 254 -10.97 -24.52 -5.96
N LYS A 255 -12.27 -24.34 -5.92
CA LYS A 255 -13.10 -23.89 -7.06
C LYS A 255 -12.93 -22.38 -7.25
N THR A 256 -11.82 -21.98 -7.85
CA THR A 256 -11.50 -20.55 -8.04
C THR A 256 -12.44 -19.85 -8.98
N GLY A 257 -13.07 -20.52 -9.91
CA GLY A 257 -13.93 -20.03 -10.98
C GLY A 257 -14.67 -18.72 -10.72
N GLY A 258 -15.20 -18.16 -11.69
CA GLY A 258 -16.06 -16.98 -11.81
C GLY A 258 -16.76 -17.09 -13.13
N GLY A 259 -16.03 -17.68 -14.08
CA GLY A 259 -16.50 -18.06 -15.41
C GLY A 259 -16.85 -16.89 -16.33
N ASP A 260 -16.97 -17.22 -17.59
CA ASP A 260 -17.48 -16.33 -18.63
C ASP A 260 -18.54 -17.11 -19.43
N PRO A 261 -19.83 -16.83 -19.27
CA PRO A 261 -20.89 -17.55 -19.97
C PRO A 261 -20.84 -17.35 -21.48
N ASP A 262 -20.32 -16.21 -21.94
CA ASP A 262 -20.19 -15.91 -23.38
C ASP A 262 -19.17 -16.84 -24.05
N ASN A 263 -18.21 -17.35 -23.29
CA ASN A 263 -17.23 -18.35 -23.72
C ASN A 263 -17.59 -19.80 -23.28
N GLY A 264 -18.82 -20.05 -22.86
CA GLY A 264 -19.29 -21.38 -22.46
C GLY A 264 -18.73 -21.85 -21.11
N GLN A 265 -18.16 -20.97 -20.31
CA GLN A 265 -17.61 -21.30 -19.00
C GLN A 265 -18.67 -21.18 -17.91
N ALA A 266 -18.71 -22.15 -17.00
CA ALA A 266 -19.64 -22.14 -15.88
C ALA A 266 -19.36 -20.94 -14.93
N THR A 267 -20.38 -20.17 -14.62
CA THR A 267 -20.34 -19.06 -13.65
C THR A 267 -20.53 -19.62 -12.24
N ALA A 268 -19.49 -20.28 -11.72
CA ALA A 268 -19.54 -20.91 -10.41
C ALA A 268 -18.16 -20.81 -9.74
N GLY A 269 -18.12 -21.04 -8.43
CA GLY A 269 -16.91 -21.00 -7.63
C GLY A 269 -16.73 -19.67 -6.87
N ILE A 270 -15.58 -19.49 -6.23
CA ILE A 270 -15.35 -18.40 -5.28
C ILE A 270 -15.48 -17.02 -5.94
N HIS A 271 -14.96 -16.85 -7.16
CA HIS A 271 -15.04 -15.58 -7.87
C HIS A 271 -16.39 -15.30 -8.56
N TRP A 272 -17.40 -16.16 -8.33
CA TRP A 272 -18.78 -15.86 -8.72
C TRP A 272 -19.27 -14.51 -8.16
N HIS A 273 -18.82 -14.12 -6.96
CA HIS A 273 -19.13 -12.84 -6.34
C HIS A 273 -18.64 -11.63 -7.16
N MET A 274 -17.59 -11.82 -7.96
CA MET A 274 -16.95 -10.79 -8.79
C MET A 274 -17.41 -10.82 -10.24
N ASN A 275 -18.31 -11.75 -10.60
CA ASN A 275 -18.90 -11.75 -11.94
C ASN A 275 -19.66 -10.44 -12.15
N ILE A 276 -19.41 -9.78 -13.27
CA ILE A 276 -19.99 -8.47 -13.62
C ILE A 276 -21.53 -8.47 -13.61
N ALA A 277 -22.13 -9.62 -13.87
CA ALA A 277 -23.56 -9.81 -13.86
C ALA A 277 -24.18 -9.88 -12.46
N ASN A 278 -23.40 -10.11 -11.42
CA ASN A 278 -23.82 -10.16 -10.04
C ASN A 278 -23.48 -8.86 -9.32
N LYS A 279 -24.39 -8.41 -8.46
CA LYS A 279 -24.10 -7.30 -7.55
C LYS A 279 -24.33 -7.77 -6.12
N VAL A 280 -23.23 -7.88 -5.38
CA VAL A 280 -23.26 -8.22 -3.95
C VAL A 280 -22.94 -6.96 -3.16
N GLU A 281 -23.83 -6.61 -2.22
CA GLU A 281 -23.70 -5.48 -1.32
C GLU A 281 -23.85 -5.96 0.11
N TYR A 282 -23.16 -5.30 1.06
CA TYR A 282 -23.23 -5.71 2.46
C TYR A 282 -23.09 -4.53 3.42
N ARG A 283 -23.48 -4.76 4.69
CA ARG A 283 -23.21 -3.87 5.84
C ARG A 283 -22.35 -4.61 6.85
N SER A 284 -21.40 -3.93 7.44
CA SER A 284 -20.47 -4.53 8.41
C SER A 284 -20.03 -3.53 9.47
N ASP A 285 -19.36 -4.02 10.51
CA ASP A 285 -18.59 -3.20 11.43
C ASP A 285 -17.45 -2.44 10.73
N ALA A 286 -16.80 -1.52 11.43
CA ALA A 286 -15.72 -0.70 10.89
C ALA A 286 -14.50 -1.52 10.44
N LYS A 287 -14.26 -2.68 11.05
CA LYS A 287 -13.17 -3.60 10.70
C LYS A 287 -13.54 -4.58 9.60
N ARG A 288 -14.79 -4.58 9.14
CA ARG A 288 -15.35 -5.50 8.13
C ARG A 288 -15.26 -6.97 8.52
N GLN A 289 -15.30 -7.26 9.83
CA GLN A 289 -15.21 -8.63 10.34
C GLN A 289 -16.59 -9.19 10.72
N ALA A 290 -17.49 -8.38 11.23
CA ALA A 290 -18.88 -8.75 11.48
C ALA A 290 -19.79 -8.21 10.37
N ILE A 291 -20.42 -9.10 9.62
CA ILE A 291 -21.35 -8.74 8.55
C ILE A 291 -22.77 -9.00 9.03
N SER A 292 -23.60 -7.98 9.00
CA SER A 292 -24.98 -8.05 9.53
C SER A 292 -26.04 -8.26 8.47
N TRP A 293 -25.74 -7.82 7.24
CA TRP A 293 -26.69 -7.83 6.14
C TRP A 293 -25.97 -7.95 4.80
N VAL A 294 -26.55 -8.74 3.90
CA VAL A 294 -26.06 -8.96 2.54
C VAL A 294 -27.21 -8.83 1.56
N ARG A 295 -27.00 -8.12 0.46
CA ARG A 295 -27.94 -8.05 -0.67
C ARG A 295 -27.30 -8.58 -1.94
N LEU A 296 -27.96 -9.53 -2.57
CA LEU A 296 -27.62 -10.05 -3.88
C LEU A 296 -28.63 -9.52 -4.90
N THR A 297 -28.13 -8.89 -5.96
CA THR A 297 -28.91 -8.65 -7.18
C THR A 297 -28.35 -9.57 -8.27
N ASP A 298 -29.20 -10.46 -8.79
CA ASP A 298 -28.83 -11.42 -9.81
C ASP A 298 -28.81 -10.78 -11.22
N PRO A 299 -28.33 -11.49 -12.27
CA PRO A 299 -28.31 -10.97 -13.65
C PRO A 299 -29.67 -10.62 -14.24
N ARG A 300 -30.75 -11.15 -13.66
CA ARG A 300 -32.14 -10.88 -14.07
C ARG A 300 -32.75 -9.68 -13.33
N GLY A 301 -31.98 -9.08 -12.40
CA GLY A 301 -32.42 -7.96 -11.56
C GLY A 301 -33.21 -8.38 -10.31
N ASN A 302 -33.33 -9.69 -10.00
CA ASN A 302 -33.97 -10.13 -8.78
C ASN A 302 -33.08 -9.81 -7.58
N VAL A 303 -33.69 -9.23 -6.55
CA VAL A 303 -33.02 -8.87 -5.30
C VAL A 303 -33.37 -9.88 -4.22
N THR A 304 -32.34 -10.41 -3.55
CA THR A 304 -32.47 -11.23 -2.35
C THR A 304 -31.66 -10.61 -1.24
N GLU A 305 -32.26 -10.37 -0.10
CA GLU A 305 -31.62 -9.82 1.07
C GLU A 305 -31.50 -10.87 2.17
N TYR A 306 -30.34 -10.92 2.81
CA TYR A 306 -30.04 -11.86 3.89
C TYR A 306 -29.62 -11.07 5.12
N THR A 307 -30.14 -11.49 6.28
CA THR A 307 -29.82 -10.87 7.57
C THR A 307 -29.24 -11.92 8.51
N ALA A 308 -28.18 -11.56 9.22
CA ALA A 308 -27.59 -12.45 10.23
C ALA A 308 -28.53 -12.61 11.43
N SER A 309 -28.74 -13.84 11.85
CA SER A 309 -29.56 -14.14 13.03
C SER A 309 -28.87 -13.65 14.31
N GLY A 310 -29.52 -12.76 15.07
CA GLY A 310 -28.95 -12.18 16.30
C GLY A 310 -28.03 -10.98 16.08
N GLY A 311 -27.90 -10.49 14.85
CA GLY A 311 -27.11 -9.28 14.53
C GLY A 311 -27.89 -8.00 14.85
N ASP A 312 -27.58 -7.35 15.95
CA ASP A 312 -28.12 -6.04 16.36
C ASP A 312 -27.76 -4.90 15.39
N LEU A 313 -26.86 -5.18 14.43
CA LEU A 313 -26.44 -4.23 13.39
C LEU A 313 -27.46 -4.04 12.27
N GLY A 314 -28.48 -4.92 12.18
CA GLY A 314 -29.50 -4.88 11.13
C GLY A 314 -30.49 -3.71 11.23
N ALA A 315 -30.66 -3.14 12.43
CA ALA A 315 -31.58 -2.03 12.68
C ALA A 315 -30.95 -0.64 12.46
N ASN A 316 -29.64 -0.55 12.28
CA ASN A 316 -28.96 0.73 12.11
C ASN A 316 -28.81 1.07 10.63
N ASP A 317 -29.80 1.73 10.05
CA ASP A 317 -29.77 2.28 8.68
C ASP A 317 -28.63 3.29 8.43
N THR A 318 -27.91 3.67 9.51
CA THR A 318 -26.78 4.60 9.44
C THR A 318 -25.48 3.96 8.94
N ILE A 319 -25.38 2.61 8.92
CA ILE A 319 -24.19 1.93 8.41
C ILE A 319 -24.21 1.95 6.88
N ALA A 320 -23.17 2.54 6.30
CA ALA A 320 -23.06 2.66 4.85
C ALA A 320 -23.05 1.29 4.15
N VAL A 321 -23.88 1.14 3.12
CA VAL A 321 -23.87 -0.03 2.25
C VAL A 321 -22.60 -0.01 1.41
N ARG A 322 -21.87 -1.13 1.41
CA ARG A 322 -20.67 -1.32 0.61
C ARG A 322 -20.93 -2.36 -0.49
N ARG A 323 -20.55 -2.04 -1.73
CA ARG A 323 -20.48 -3.03 -2.79
C ARG A 323 -19.25 -3.89 -2.57
N MET A 324 -19.42 -5.22 -2.62
CA MET A 324 -18.32 -6.18 -2.51
C MET A 324 -17.32 -6.02 -3.66
N ASP A 325 -16.04 -6.12 -3.33
CA ASP A 325 -14.93 -5.85 -4.21
C ASP A 325 -13.75 -6.81 -3.82
N CYS A 326 -12.72 -6.91 -4.64
CA CYS A 326 -11.58 -7.82 -4.44
C CYS A 326 -10.96 -7.69 -3.05
N VAL A 327 -10.83 -6.44 -2.53
CA VAL A 327 -10.22 -6.19 -1.21
C VAL A 327 -11.11 -6.56 -0.03
N ASP A 328 -12.34 -6.99 -0.26
CA ASP A 328 -13.21 -7.47 0.83
C ASP A 328 -12.91 -8.92 1.20
N CYS A 329 -12.34 -9.67 0.25
CA CYS A 329 -11.79 -11.01 0.46
C CYS A 329 -10.24 -10.96 0.51
N HIS A 330 -9.59 -10.36 -0.49
CA HIS A 330 -8.15 -10.20 -0.55
C HIS A 330 -7.71 -8.91 0.17
N ASN A 331 -8.05 -8.78 1.45
CA ASN A 331 -7.78 -7.57 2.24
C ASN A 331 -6.28 -7.41 2.62
N ARG A 332 -5.49 -8.47 2.51
CA ARG A 332 -4.06 -8.52 2.82
C ARG A 332 -3.24 -9.11 1.67
N PRO A 333 -3.33 -8.62 0.43
CA PRO A 333 -2.72 -9.26 -0.73
C PRO A 333 -1.18 -9.26 -0.69
N THR A 334 -0.57 -8.29 0.02
CA THR A 334 0.88 -8.14 0.17
C THR A 334 1.35 -8.01 1.62
N HIS A 335 0.44 -7.88 2.57
CA HIS A 335 0.76 -7.57 3.97
C HIS A 335 0.25 -8.66 4.91
N LYS A 336 0.48 -9.92 4.53
CA LYS A 336 0.08 -11.08 5.31
C LYS A 336 1.16 -11.45 6.31
N TYR A 337 0.78 -11.62 7.56
CA TYR A 337 1.62 -12.18 8.61
C TYR A 337 1.20 -13.62 8.85
N ASN A 338 2.14 -14.56 8.60
CA ASN A 338 1.82 -15.97 8.70
C ASN A 338 1.82 -16.42 10.16
N PRO A 339 0.82 -17.22 10.56
CA PRO A 339 0.79 -17.82 11.89
C PRO A 339 2.02 -18.71 12.15
N PRO A 340 2.50 -18.80 13.40
CA PRO A 340 3.65 -19.60 13.78
C PRO A 340 3.55 -21.08 13.39
N ASP A 341 2.40 -21.72 13.65
CA ASP A 341 2.16 -23.11 13.31
C ASP A 341 2.27 -23.35 11.79
N HIS A 342 1.66 -22.50 10.98
CA HIS A 342 1.76 -22.57 9.53
C HIS A 342 3.20 -22.36 9.03
N SER A 343 3.90 -21.37 9.60
CA SER A 343 5.28 -21.05 9.19
C SER A 343 6.24 -22.20 9.52
N VAL A 344 6.08 -22.83 10.67
CA VAL A 344 6.87 -23.99 11.06
C VAL A 344 6.53 -25.19 10.18
N ASP A 345 5.26 -25.45 9.88
CA ASP A 345 4.84 -26.51 8.95
C ASP A 345 5.49 -26.35 7.57
N GLN A 346 5.46 -25.13 7.03
CA GLN A 346 6.12 -24.84 5.75
C GLN A 346 7.63 -25.01 5.79
N ALA A 347 8.28 -24.64 6.91
CA ALA A 347 9.71 -24.81 7.08
C ALA A 347 10.10 -26.28 7.18
N MET A 348 9.29 -27.08 7.87
CA MET A 348 9.49 -28.55 7.99
C MET A 348 9.21 -29.25 6.66
N ALA A 349 8.13 -28.89 5.95
CA ALA A 349 7.82 -29.48 4.64
C ALA A 349 8.90 -29.15 3.59
N ALA A 350 9.57 -28.01 3.71
CA ALA A 350 10.70 -27.60 2.89
C ALA A 350 12.07 -28.07 3.43
N ASN A 351 12.09 -28.89 4.49
CA ASN A 351 13.28 -29.40 5.17
C ASN A 351 14.28 -28.32 5.66
N ARG A 352 13.78 -27.07 5.88
CA ARG A 352 14.58 -26.01 6.52
C ARG A 352 14.63 -26.18 8.05
N ILE A 353 13.59 -26.79 8.61
CA ILE A 353 13.59 -27.39 9.95
C ILE A 353 13.48 -28.90 9.75
N SER A 354 14.41 -29.66 10.28
CA SER A 354 14.38 -31.12 10.13
C SER A 354 13.18 -31.73 10.85
N PRO A 355 12.26 -32.41 10.13
CA PRO A 355 11.08 -33.00 10.75
C PRO A 355 11.42 -34.21 11.65
N THR A 356 12.66 -34.73 11.58
CA THR A 356 13.12 -35.82 12.40
C THR A 356 13.77 -35.40 13.72
N LEU A 357 13.84 -34.10 14.01
CA LEU A 357 14.18 -33.58 15.34
C LEU A 357 12.98 -33.78 16.28
N PRO A 358 13.15 -34.45 17.43
CA PRO A 358 12.03 -34.65 18.35
C PRO A 358 11.35 -33.37 18.77
N PHE A 359 10.00 -33.33 18.71
CA PHE A 359 9.19 -32.16 19.09
C PHE A 359 9.54 -30.86 18.36
N ALA A 360 10.14 -30.93 17.17
CA ALA A 360 10.55 -29.69 16.44
C ALA A 360 9.36 -28.74 16.18
N LYS A 361 8.21 -29.30 15.80
CA LYS A 361 6.98 -28.52 15.61
C LYS A 361 6.56 -27.81 16.90
N GLN A 362 6.43 -28.56 17.98
CA GLN A 362 5.98 -28.00 19.26
C GLN A 362 6.92 -26.89 19.77
N GLN A 363 8.23 -27.18 19.81
CA GLN A 363 9.22 -26.23 20.29
C GLN A 363 9.31 -25.00 19.41
N GLY A 364 9.24 -25.17 18.09
CA GLY A 364 9.22 -24.05 17.15
C GLY A 364 8.04 -23.13 17.37
N VAL A 365 6.83 -23.66 17.46
CA VAL A 365 5.62 -22.86 17.71
C VAL A 365 5.66 -22.20 19.09
N GLN A 366 6.10 -22.93 20.12
CA GLN A 366 6.17 -22.40 21.49
C GLN A 366 7.07 -21.17 21.61
N VAL A 367 8.25 -21.17 20.97
CA VAL A 367 9.14 -20.00 21.05
C VAL A 367 8.66 -18.84 20.18
N LEU A 368 7.95 -19.10 19.09
CA LEU A 368 7.40 -18.05 18.23
C LEU A 368 6.14 -17.38 18.81
N THR A 369 5.37 -18.10 19.62
CA THR A 369 4.13 -17.59 20.25
C THR A 369 4.38 -16.94 21.61
N ALA A 370 5.59 -17.08 22.18
CA ALA A 370 5.94 -16.45 23.42
C ALA A 370 5.98 -14.91 23.28
N GLU A 371 5.61 -14.23 24.34
CA GLU A 371 5.63 -12.75 24.38
C GLU A 371 7.05 -12.24 24.64
N TYR A 372 7.49 -11.32 23.78
CA TYR A 372 8.76 -10.61 23.89
C TYR A 372 8.52 -9.12 23.70
N LYS A 373 9.32 -8.29 24.40
CA LYS A 373 9.22 -6.84 24.31
C LYS A 373 9.85 -6.27 23.05
N THR A 374 10.89 -6.93 22.54
CA THR A 374 11.63 -6.51 21.36
C THR A 374 11.98 -7.71 20.47
N THR A 375 12.19 -7.44 19.20
CA THR A 375 12.70 -8.41 18.24
C THR A 375 14.05 -9.01 18.71
N GLY A 376 14.96 -8.16 19.26
CA GLY A 376 16.25 -8.63 19.77
C GLY A 376 16.11 -9.66 20.90
N GLU A 377 15.24 -9.39 21.88
CA GLU A 377 14.94 -10.33 22.97
C GLU A 377 14.41 -11.68 22.45
N ALA A 378 13.52 -11.63 21.47
CA ALA A 378 12.97 -12.83 20.85
C ALA A 378 14.06 -13.69 20.17
N LEU A 379 14.92 -13.05 19.38
CA LEU A 379 16.00 -13.76 18.66
C LEU A 379 17.00 -14.40 19.62
N GLU A 380 17.34 -13.73 20.72
CA GLU A 380 18.20 -14.27 21.76
C GLU A 380 17.51 -15.43 22.51
N ALA A 381 16.23 -15.28 22.81
CA ALA A 381 15.45 -16.35 23.44
C ALA A 381 15.36 -17.61 22.57
N ILE A 382 15.14 -17.45 21.26
CA ILE A 382 15.12 -18.56 20.30
C ILE A 382 16.49 -19.26 20.28
N ALA A 383 17.59 -18.47 20.18
CA ALA A 383 18.96 -18.99 20.15
C ALA A 383 19.36 -19.72 21.43
N THR A 384 18.73 -19.41 22.55
CA THR A 384 19.05 -20.02 23.85
C THR A 384 18.13 -21.20 24.19
N LYS A 385 16.82 -21.03 24.03
CA LYS A 385 15.82 -22.01 24.47
C LYS A 385 15.84 -23.30 23.63
N ILE A 386 15.98 -23.19 22.31
CA ILE A 386 15.95 -24.34 21.40
C ILE A 386 17.14 -25.29 21.69
N PRO A 387 18.42 -24.84 21.70
CA PRO A 387 19.54 -25.70 22.04
C PRO A 387 19.47 -26.25 23.48
N ALA A 388 18.99 -25.43 24.43
CA ALA A 388 18.83 -25.86 25.82
C ALA A 388 17.82 -27.00 25.98
N PHE A 389 16.70 -26.96 25.23
CA PHE A 389 15.72 -28.06 25.21
C PHE A 389 16.36 -29.37 24.76
N TYR A 390 17.05 -29.37 23.62
CA TYR A 390 17.69 -30.59 23.11
C TYR A 390 18.81 -31.08 24.03
N LYS A 391 19.64 -30.17 24.55
CA LYS A 391 20.71 -30.54 25.50
C LYS A 391 20.16 -31.23 26.76
N THR A 392 18.98 -30.79 27.22
CA THR A 392 18.39 -31.32 28.47
C THR A 392 17.58 -32.60 28.23
N LYS A 393 16.78 -32.64 27.17
CA LYS A 393 15.81 -33.72 26.92
C LYS A 393 16.32 -34.77 25.95
N TYR A 394 17.19 -34.37 25.01
CA TYR A 394 17.72 -35.22 23.94
C TYR A 394 19.23 -35.03 23.76
N PRO A 395 20.08 -35.34 24.78
CA PRO A 395 21.52 -35.03 24.77
C PRO A 395 22.28 -35.69 23.60
N GLU A 396 21.85 -36.85 23.14
CA GLU A 396 22.41 -37.50 21.94
C GLU A 396 22.11 -36.70 20.69
N ALA A 397 20.85 -36.30 20.49
CA ALA A 397 20.48 -35.45 19.37
C ALA A 397 21.19 -34.09 19.42
N ALA A 398 21.38 -33.50 20.59
CA ALA A 398 22.13 -32.26 20.77
C ALA A 398 23.61 -32.40 20.35
N LYS A 399 24.19 -33.57 20.50
CA LYS A 399 25.57 -33.87 20.08
C LYS A 399 25.65 -34.22 18.60
N ASP A 400 24.86 -35.20 18.16
CA ASP A 400 25.00 -35.81 16.84
C ASP A 400 24.30 -35.02 15.72
N ARG A 401 23.34 -34.17 16.07
CA ARG A 401 22.50 -33.37 15.14
C ARG A 401 22.61 -31.84 15.41
N LYS A 402 23.79 -31.43 15.87
CA LYS A 402 24.04 -30.00 16.18
C LYS A 402 23.70 -29.09 15.01
N GLY A 403 24.06 -29.45 13.77
CA GLY A 403 23.79 -28.67 12.56
C GLY A 403 22.30 -28.50 12.27
N ASP A 404 21.48 -29.53 12.52
CA ASP A 404 20.02 -29.43 12.34
C ASP A 404 19.38 -28.50 13.36
N ILE A 405 19.91 -28.52 14.61
CA ILE A 405 19.43 -27.60 15.67
C ILE A 405 19.83 -26.18 15.36
N GLU A 406 21.03 -25.93 14.87
CA GLU A 406 21.46 -24.58 14.42
C GLU A 406 20.64 -24.08 13.24
N SER A 407 20.33 -24.96 12.29
CA SER A 407 19.43 -24.63 11.15
C SER A 407 18.04 -24.30 11.63
N MET A 408 17.48 -25.06 12.58
CA MET A 408 16.19 -24.78 13.20
C MET A 408 16.20 -23.41 13.89
N VAL A 409 17.22 -23.09 14.68
CA VAL A 409 17.34 -21.77 15.33
C VAL A 409 17.33 -20.65 14.30
N SER A 410 18.16 -20.77 13.26
CA SER A 410 18.27 -19.76 12.19
C SER A 410 16.95 -19.56 11.45
N GLU A 411 16.25 -20.64 11.14
CA GLU A 411 14.96 -20.59 10.45
C GLU A 411 13.86 -20.00 11.33
N LEU A 412 13.79 -20.35 12.62
CA LEU A 412 12.84 -19.76 13.57
C LEU A 412 13.08 -18.26 13.76
N GLN A 413 14.34 -17.83 13.82
CA GLN A 413 14.70 -16.43 13.87
C GLN A 413 14.29 -15.69 12.59
N ARG A 414 14.40 -16.34 11.42
CA ARG A 414 13.92 -15.80 10.14
C ARG A 414 12.41 -15.65 10.17
N ILE A 415 11.67 -16.71 10.53
CA ILE A 415 10.20 -16.68 10.64
C ILE A 415 9.74 -15.57 11.58
N TYR A 416 10.41 -15.38 12.71
CA TYR A 416 10.08 -14.33 13.67
C TYR A 416 10.23 -12.94 13.05
N ARG A 417 11.39 -12.65 12.43
CA ARG A 417 11.63 -11.34 11.79
C ARG A 417 10.65 -10.99 10.67
N GLU A 418 10.13 -12.01 9.97
CA GLU A 418 9.23 -11.81 8.82
C GLU A 418 7.77 -11.65 9.22
N ASN A 419 7.36 -12.11 10.41
CA ASN A 419 5.92 -12.20 10.75
C ASN A 419 5.54 -11.58 12.11
N ILE A 420 6.49 -11.24 12.98
CA ILE A 420 6.22 -10.79 14.36
C ILE A 420 7.05 -9.56 14.68
N PHE A 421 6.38 -8.46 15.04
CA PHE A 421 6.97 -7.13 15.20
C PHE A 421 6.51 -6.51 16.53
N PRO A 422 7.14 -6.85 17.67
CA PRO A 422 6.73 -6.38 19.00
C PRO A 422 6.73 -4.85 19.12
N GLU A 423 7.71 -4.19 18.49
CA GLU A 423 7.86 -2.72 18.54
C GLU A 423 6.68 -1.98 17.88
N MET A 424 5.98 -2.65 16.97
CA MET A 424 4.80 -2.14 16.29
C MET A 424 3.49 -2.74 16.79
N HIS A 425 3.55 -3.67 17.76
CA HIS A 425 2.42 -4.46 18.25
C HIS A 425 1.71 -5.21 17.12
N VAL A 426 2.49 -5.76 16.17
CA VAL A 426 2.01 -6.46 14.99
C VAL A 426 2.48 -7.91 15.01
N ASP A 427 1.52 -8.81 14.85
CA ASP A 427 1.71 -10.21 14.59
C ASP A 427 0.55 -10.77 13.72
N TRP A 428 0.50 -12.07 13.52
CA TRP A 428 -0.54 -12.71 12.70
C TRP A 428 -1.97 -12.48 13.24
N ARG A 429 -2.17 -12.18 14.52
CA ARG A 429 -3.49 -11.95 15.16
C ARG A 429 -4.01 -10.53 14.93
N THR A 430 -3.12 -9.60 14.62
CA THR A 430 -3.41 -8.16 14.58
C THR A 430 -4.37 -7.80 13.45
N HIS A 431 -4.16 -8.40 12.29
CA HIS A 431 -4.91 -8.09 11.08
C HIS A 431 -5.43 -9.36 10.40
N PRO A 432 -6.71 -9.69 10.58
CA PRO A 432 -7.31 -10.87 9.97
C PRO A 432 -7.13 -10.91 8.45
N ASP A 433 -6.75 -12.08 7.91
CA ASP A 433 -6.78 -12.37 6.48
C ASP A 433 -8.15 -12.96 6.12
N ASN A 434 -8.86 -12.33 5.19
CA ASN A 434 -10.20 -12.76 4.83
C ASN A 434 -10.24 -13.90 3.80
N VAL A 435 -9.09 -14.37 3.34
CA VAL A 435 -9.00 -15.53 2.43
C VAL A 435 -9.02 -16.83 3.22
N GLY A 436 -10.01 -17.66 2.96
CA GLY A 436 -10.20 -18.93 3.68
C GLY A 436 -11.04 -18.77 4.95
N HIS A 437 -10.89 -19.70 5.91
CA HIS A 437 -11.66 -19.74 7.16
C HIS A 437 -10.96 -20.55 8.27
N TYR A 438 -9.65 -20.82 8.12
CA TYR A 438 -8.92 -21.68 9.06
C TYR A 438 -8.47 -20.92 10.31
N TYR A 439 -7.76 -19.82 10.14
CA TYR A 439 -7.28 -18.97 11.24
C TYR A 439 -8.19 -17.80 11.58
N TYR A 440 -9.06 -17.42 10.66
CA TYR A 440 -9.98 -16.29 10.77
C TYR A 440 -11.32 -16.68 10.14
N ASN A 441 -12.38 -15.98 10.48
CA ASN A 441 -13.69 -16.28 9.91
C ASN A 441 -13.73 -16.17 8.38
N GLY A 442 -13.01 -15.22 7.79
CA GLY A 442 -12.84 -15.12 6.35
C GLY A 442 -14.15 -15.24 5.57
N CYS A 443 -14.31 -16.33 4.80
CA CYS A 443 -15.55 -16.62 4.06
C CYS A 443 -16.75 -16.85 4.99
N PHE A 444 -16.51 -17.37 6.19
CA PHE A 444 -17.58 -17.63 7.18
C PHE A 444 -18.12 -16.37 7.84
N ARG A 445 -17.64 -15.17 7.48
CA ARG A 445 -18.30 -13.89 7.82
C ARG A 445 -19.70 -13.76 7.22
N CYS A 446 -19.96 -14.46 6.09
CA CYS A 446 -21.27 -14.53 5.42
C CYS A 446 -21.75 -15.97 5.25
N HIS A 447 -20.83 -16.93 4.97
CA HIS A 447 -21.14 -18.34 4.75
C HIS A 447 -21.15 -19.12 6.08
N ASP A 448 -21.87 -18.60 7.05
CA ASP A 448 -21.97 -19.15 8.42
C ASP A 448 -23.21 -20.00 8.66
N GLY A 449 -24.13 -20.04 7.70
CA GLY A 449 -25.42 -20.68 7.83
C GLY A 449 -26.47 -19.89 8.64
N ASN A 450 -26.08 -18.67 9.12
CA ASN A 450 -26.95 -17.83 9.94
C ASN A 450 -27.58 -16.66 9.16
N HIS A 451 -27.03 -16.31 8.00
CA HIS A 451 -27.58 -15.28 7.12
C HIS A 451 -28.79 -15.85 6.37
N LYS A 452 -30.00 -15.36 6.66
CA LYS A 452 -31.27 -15.87 6.12
C LYS A 452 -32.06 -14.76 5.44
N SER A 453 -32.72 -15.10 4.33
CA SER A 453 -33.68 -14.22 3.69
C SER A 453 -35.06 -14.33 4.36
N ALA A 454 -35.96 -13.39 4.03
CA ALA A 454 -37.35 -13.41 4.49
C ALA A 454 -38.09 -14.68 4.04
N GLU A 455 -37.73 -15.25 2.88
CA GLU A 455 -38.30 -16.48 2.33
C GLU A 455 -37.63 -17.76 2.88
N GLY A 456 -36.73 -17.64 3.86
CA GLY A 456 -36.01 -18.76 4.46
C GLY A 456 -34.81 -19.30 3.67
N LYS A 457 -34.39 -18.64 2.58
CA LYS A 457 -33.15 -19.00 1.91
C LYS A 457 -31.97 -18.68 2.83
N VAL A 458 -30.95 -19.53 2.85
CA VAL A 458 -29.75 -19.38 3.69
C VAL A 458 -28.53 -19.23 2.81
N ILE A 459 -27.61 -18.34 3.18
CA ILE A 459 -26.26 -18.33 2.58
C ILE A 459 -25.57 -19.62 3.03
N THR A 460 -25.23 -20.47 2.06
CA THR A 460 -24.77 -21.84 2.34
C THR A 460 -23.43 -21.88 3.09
N LYS A 461 -23.30 -22.81 4.03
CA LYS A 461 -22.04 -23.19 4.69
C LYS A 461 -21.46 -24.50 4.11
N ASP A 462 -22.01 -25.01 3.01
CA ASP A 462 -21.57 -26.27 2.39
C ASP A 462 -20.13 -26.13 1.86
N CYS A 463 -19.24 -27.01 2.36
CA CYS A 463 -17.83 -27.06 1.97
C CYS A 463 -17.65 -27.18 0.45
N ASN A 464 -18.52 -27.98 -0.20
CA ASN A 464 -18.44 -28.23 -1.62
C ASN A 464 -18.76 -27.00 -2.50
N SER A 465 -19.30 -25.94 -1.93
CA SER A 465 -19.51 -24.67 -2.67
C SER A 465 -18.20 -24.02 -3.07
N CYS A 466 -17.16 -24.14 -2.26
CA CYS A 466 -15.87 -23.44 -2.44
C CYS A 466 -14.73 -24.37 -2.81
N HIS A 467 -14.71 -25.59 -2.28
CA HIS A 467 -13.62 -26.55 -2.52
C HIS A 467 -14.11 -27.99 -2.38
N THR A 468 -13.31 -28.91 -2.87
CA THR A 468 -13.51 -30.34 -2.71
C THR A 468 -12.31 -30.94 -1.97
N VAL A 469 -12.55 -31.69 -0.89
CA VAL A 469 -11.49 -32.42 -0.18
C VAL A 469 -11.15 -33.67 -0.99
N LEU A 470 -9.91 -33.75 -1.45
CA LEU A 470 -9.40 -34.86 -2.25
C LEU A 470 -8.68 -35.90 -1.39
N ASN A 471 -8.03 -35.43 -0.33
CA ASN A 471 -7.29 -36.27 0.62
C ASN A 471 -7.09 -35.54 1.96
N GLN A 472 -7.05 -36.29 3.06
CA GLN A 472 -6.80 -35.80 4.43
C GLN A 472 -6.18 -36.90 5.33
N GLU A 473 -5.21 -37.64 4.81
CA GLU A 473 -4.61 -38.77 5.50
C GLU A 473 -3.27 -38.42 6.19
N GLU A 474 -2.86 -39.26 7.12
CA GLU A 474 -1.53 -39.21 7.71
C GLU A 474 -0.49 -39.67 6.72
N GLY A 475 0.68 -39.08 6.78
CA GLY A 475 1.80 -39.37 5.92
C GLY A 475 1.88 -38.51 4.68
N VAL A 476 3.01 -38.58 3.98
CA VAL A 476 3.25 -37.95 2.70
C VAL A 476 2.86 -38.89 1.59
N LEU A 477 1.79 -38.61 0.90
CA LEU A 477 1.31 -39.46 -0.18
C LEU A 477 2.10 -39.23 -1.47
N PRO A 478 2.62 -40.29 -2.11
CA PRO A 478 3.47 -40.19 -3.29
C PRO A 478 2.70 -39.85 -4.59
N ALA A 479 1.40 -40.04 -4.64
CA ALA A 479 0.62 -39.82 -5.87
C ALA A 479 -0.70 -39.11 -5.62
N ILE A 480 -1.26 -38.48 -6.67
CA ILE A 480 -2.58 -37.92 -6.66
C ILE A 480 -3.59 -39.07 -6.69
N VAL A 481 -4.08 -39.46 -5.53
CA VAL A 481 -5.30 -40.29 -5.47
C VAL A 481 -6.47 -39.35 -5.55
N VAL A 482 -7.16 -39.35 -6.67
CA VAL A 482 -8.39 -38.58 -6.85
C VAL A 482 -9.52 -39.39 -6.25
N ASN A 483 -9.79 -39.20 -4.97
CA ASN A 483 -11.05 -39.63 -4.37
C ASN A 483 -12.11 -38.55 -4.57
N VAL A 484 -13.31 -38.96 -4.87
CA VAL A 484 -14.41 -38.03 -5.19
C VAL A 484 -14.99 -37.49 -3.87
N ALA A 485 -14.86 -36.15 -3.66
CA ALA A 485 -15.58 -35.36 -2.66
C ALA A 485 -15.69 -36.04 -1.25
N LEU A 486 -14.56 -36.17 -0.58
CA LEU A 486 -14.55 -36.65 0.81
C LEU A 486 -15.19 -35.60 1.73
N GLY A 487 -16.00 -36.03 2.68
CA GLY A 487 -16.39 -35.19 3.81
C GLY A 487 -15.17 -34.84 4.66
N PHE A 488 -15.09 -33.61 5.16
CA PHE A 488 -14.02 -33.25 6.08
C PHE A 488 -14.12 -34.08 7.36
N LYS A 489 -13.00 -34.68 7.78
CA LYS A 489 -12.86 -35.40 9.02
C LYS A 489 -11.75 -34.75 9.85
N HIS A 490 -12.08 -34.25 11.04
CA HIS A 490 -11.08 -33.72 11.93
C HIS A 490 -10.10 -34.80 12.39
N PRO A 491 -8.78 -34.55 12.42
CA PRO A 491 -7.77 -35.58 12.78
C PRO A 491 -7.91 -36.08 14.21
N VAL A 492 -8.41 -35.23 15.12
CA VAL A 492 -8.72 -35.62 16.49
C VAL A 492 -10.23 -35.72 16.62
N GLU A 493 -10.72 -36.74 17.31
CA GLU A 493 -12.14 -36.91 17.54
C GLU A 493 -12.64 -35.94 18.62
N LEU A 494 -13.31 -34.90 18.20
CA LEU A 494 -13.79 -33.79 19.05
C LEU A 494 -15.34 -33.74 19.15
N GLY A 495 -16.04 -34.76 18.64
CA GLY A 495 -17.48 -34.79 18.59
C GLY A 495 -18.07 -33.95 17.45
N ASP A 496 -19.29 -33.40 17.65
CA ASP A 496 -19.97 -32.59 16.64
C ASP A 496 -19.41 -31.18 16.53
N LEU A 497 -18.75 -30.88 15.39
CA LEU A 497 -18.14 -29.60 15.07
C LEU A 497 -18.99 -28.71 14.13
N THR A 498 -20.23 -29.07 13.86
CA THR A 498 -21.09 -28.36 12.87
C THR A 498 -21.34 -26.90 13.26
N SER A 499 -21.38 -26.61 14.56
CA SER A 499 -21.59 -25.26 15.10
C SER A 499 -20.30 -24.48 15.38
N VAL A 500 -19.12 -25.11 15.28
CA VAL A 500 -17.83 -24.51 15.60
C VAL A 500 -17.12 -24.07 14.32
N ASN A 501 -16.47 -22.92 14.33
CA ASN A 501 -15.61 -22.50 13.25
C ASN A 501 -14.17 -22.98 13.51
N CYS A 502 -13.42 -23.27 12.45
CA CYS A 502 -12.02 -23.68 12.57
C CYS A 502 -11.19 -22.66 13.37
N SER A 503 -11.44 -21.38 13.12
CA SER A 503 -10.76 -20.25 13.79
C SER A 503 -11.04 -20.12 15.29
N ASP A 504 -12.03 -20.81 15.83
CA ASP A 504 -12.31 -20.78 17.27
C ASP A 504 -11.24 -21.59 18.06
N CYS A 505 -10.62 -22.57 17.40
CA CYS A 505 -9.55 -23.40 17.98
C CYS A 505 -8.18 -23.14 17.30
N HIS A 506 -8.17 -22.98 15.99
CA HIS A 506 -6.94 -22.76 15.22
C HIS A 506 -6.55 -21.27 15.22
N ASN A 507 -5.75 -20.87 16.19
CA ASN A 507 -5.31 -19.49 16.41
C ASN A 507 -3.84 -19.24 16.04
N GLY A 508 -3.17 -20.21 15.42
CA GLY A 508 -1.75 -20.13 15.03
C GLY A 508 -0.75 -20.52 16.12
N GLY A 509 -1.24 -20.84 17.30
CA GLY A 509 -0.45 -21.38 18.42
C GLY A 509 -0.26 -22.89 18.39
N VAL A 510 0.27 -23.45 19.48
CA VAL A 510 0.28 -24.87 19.73
C VAL A 510 -1.18 -25.28 19.87
N GLY A 511 -1.65 -26.10 18.95
CA GLY A 511 -3.00 -26.63 19.02
C GLY A 511 -3.25 -27.42 20.31
N PRO A 512 -4.52 -27.62 20.70
CA PRO A 512 -4.86 -28.43 21.87
C PRO A 512 -4.38 -29.86 21.73
#